data_d67991bce8e4eb80d0afb06968b555c0
#
_entry.id   d67991bce8e4eb80d0afb06968b555c0
#
_cell.length_a   1.000
_cell.length_b   1.000
_cell.length_c   1.000
_cell.angle_alpha   90.00
_cell.angle_beta   90.00
_cell.angle_gamma   90.00
#
_symmetry.space_group_name_H-M   'P 1'
#
loop_
_entity.id
_entity.type
_entity.pdbx_description
1 polymer ?
#
loop_
_entity_poly.entity_id
_entity_poly.type
_entity_poly.pdbx_seq_one_letter_code
_entity_poly.pdbx_strand_id
1 'polypeptide(L)'
;MPRSLADTLALLQSEPGVWKPFAGGTDLMVLLEAGKLDHRNYVNIWGLDELRGIDVTDTHVMLGALTTYTEVQTHSILQNEFPMLCQAANETGGLAIQNRGTLGGNIVNASPAADSPPALLVYDAEIELVSTGGSRWIPYNGFHTGYKKMLIAPDELLARIRLPRNTRGASHYYRKVGTRKAQAISKVCFAGLARIDQGHVKDVRIAVGSVAPIIVRCVETEKTLRGRACGAETTQAARASLSREISPIDDIRSTARYRLQVAQNLLTDFLSTLET
;
A
#
# COMPACT_ATOMS: atom_id res chain seq x y z
N MET A 1 -10.51 26.96 11.10
CA MET A 1 -10.12 25.57 10.84
C MET A 1 -11.38 24.73 10.80
N PRO A 2 -11.55 23.85 9.81
CA PRO A 2 -12.70 22.93 9.72
C PRO A 2 -12.81 22.09 11.01
N ARG A 3 -14.04 21.88 11.46
CA ARG A 3 -14.34 21.08 12.65
C ARG A 3 -15.02 19.74 12.32
N SER A 4 -15.37 19.54 11.05
CA SER A 4 -16.04 18.34 10.52
C SER A 4 -15.50 17.97 9.14
N LEU A 5 -15.79 16.75 8.72
CA LEU A 5 -15.52 16.32 7.35
C LEU A 5 -16.27 17.20 6.35
N ALA A 6 -17.53 17.56 6.64
CA ALA A 6 -18.34 18.42 5.78
C ALA A 6 -17.70 19.81 5.58
N ASP A 7 -17.20 20.45 6.64
CA ASP A 7 -16.51 21.74 6.54
C ASP A 7 -15.23 21.61 5.68
N THR A 8 -14.49 20.49 5.85
CA THR A 8 -13.27 20.23 5.07
C THR A 8 -13.59 20.09 3.60
N LEU A 9 -14.62 19.32 3.24
CA LEU A 9 -15.03 19.12 1.85
C LEU A 9 -15.55 20.42 1.22
N ALA A 10 -16.31 21.23 1.98
CA ALA A 10 -16.75 22.53 1.52
C ALA A 10 -15.57 23.47 1.22
N LEU A 11 -14.51 23.44 2.06
CA LEU A 11 -13.29 24.20 1.81
C LEU A 11 -12.56 23.72 0.55
N LEU A 12 -12.38 22.41 0.38
CA LEU A 12 -11.74 21.83 -0.81
C LEU A 12 -12.51 22.17 -2.08
N GLN A 13 -13.84 22.17 -2.03
CA GLN A 13 -14.69 22.53 -3.17
C GLN A 13 -14.64 24.02 -3.50
N SER A 14 -14.62 24.90 -2.49
CA SER A 14 -14.59 26.36 -2.71
C SER A 14 -13.30 26.85 -3.35
N GLU A 15 -12.18 26.16 -3.08
CA GLU A 15 -10.84 26.52 -3.58
C GLU A 15 -10.10 25.25 -4.06
N PRO A 16 -10.51 24.63 -5.18
CA PRO A 16 -9.95 23.36 -5.64
C PRO A 16 -8.44 23.44 -5.89
N GLY A 17 -7.69 22.54 -5.26
CA GLY A 17 -6.23 22.46 -5.39
C GLY A 17 -5.44 23.48 -4.58
N VAL A 18 -6.08 24.47 -3.96
CA VAL A 18 -5.44 25.46 -3.08
C VAL A 18 -5.07 24.87 -1.73
N TRP A 19 -5.93 24.01 -1.19
CA TRP A 19 -5.72 23.38 0.11
C TRP A 19 -5.29 21.92 -0.04
N LYS A 20 -4.28 21.50 0.73
CA LYS A 20 -3.91 20.10 0.84
C LYS A 20 -4.19 19.57 2.24
N PRO A 21 -4.77 18.36 2.36
CA PRO A 21 -5.00 17.75 3.66
C PRO A 21 -3.68 17.48 4.40
N PHE A 22 -3.66 17.83 5.70
CA PHE A 22 -2.57 17.52 6.61
C PHE A 22 -3.07 16.54 7.67
N ALA A 23 -2.63 15.27 7.55
CA ALA A 23 -2.97 14.19 8.48
C ALA A 23 -1.89 14.03 9.56
N GLY A 24 -1.17 12.91 9.60
CA GLY A 24 -0.09 12.67 10.56
C GLY A 24 1.15 13.55 10.40
N GLY A 25 1.37 14.11 9.20
CA GLY A 25 2.46 15.02 8.90
C GLY A 25 3.84 14.39 8.75
N THR A 26 3.97 13.08 8.89
CA THR A 26 5.25 12.37 8.97
C THR A 26 6.12 12.46 7.71
N ASP A 27 5.54 12.68 6.52
CA ASP A 27 6.27 12.95 5.29
C ASP A 27 6.42 14.47 5.06
N LEU A 28 5.35 15.25 5.29
CA LEU A 28 5.34 16.68 5.05
C LEU A 28 6.35 17.45 5.94
N MET A 29 6.50 17.02 7.20
CA MET A 29 7.48 17.65 8.10
C MET A 29 8.93 17.40 7.66
N VAL A 30 9.22 16.25 7.10
CA VAL A 30 10.55 15.97 6.52
C VAL A 30 10.82 16.85 5.30
N LEU A 31 9.82 17.07 4.45
CA LEU A 31 9.93 17.98 3.29
C LEU A 31 10.08 19.43 3.72
N LEU A 32 9.36 19.84 4.78
CA LEU A 32 9.46 21.18 5.35
C LEU A 32 10.88 21.46 5.89
N GLU A 33 11.40 20.54 6.69
CA GLU A 33 12.76 20.64 7.26
C GLU A 33 13.84 20.67 6.17
N ALA A 34 13.66 19.89 5.11
CA ALA A 34 14.55 19.87 3.96
C ALA A 34 14.42 21.09 3.02
N GLY A 35 13.51 22.03 3.30
CA GLY A 35 13.23 23.18 2.44
C GLY A 35 12.62 22.81 1.07
N LYS A 36 11.99 21.63 0.97
CA LYS A 36 11.42 21.08 -0.26
C LYS A 36 9.89 21.06 -0.28
N LEU A 37 9.25 21.73 0.69
CA LEU A 37 7.80 21.83 0.78
C LEU A 37 7.33 23.08 0.04
N ASP A 38 7.00 22.93 -1.24
CA ASP A 38 6.59 24.04 -2.10
C ASP A 38 5.19 24.56 -1.79
N HIS A 39 4.29 23.64 -1.39
CA HIS A 39 2.89 23.98 -1.08
C HIS A 39 2.80 24.67 0.29
N ARG A 40 1.93 25.67 0.42
CA ARG A 40 1.82 26.53 1.61
C ARG A 40 0.52 26.38 2.38
N ASN A 41 -0.55 25.99 1.72
CA ASN A 41 -1.89 25.97 2.30
C ASN A 41 -2.29 24.54 2.69
N TYR A 42 -2.37 24.28 3.98
CA TYR A 42 -2.75 22.97 4.50
C TYR A 42 -3.99 23.08 5.38
N VAL A 43 -4.92 22.15 5.20
CA VAL A 43 -6.06 21.95 6.08
C VAL A 43 -5.78 20.78 7.02
N ASN A 44 -5.77 21.06 8.32
CA ASN A 44 -5.54 20.02 9.32
C ASN A 44 -6.79 19.14 9.45
N ILE A 45 -6.64 17.85 9.09
CA ILE A 45 -7.70 16.84 9.21
C ILE A 45 -7.46 15.85 10.35
N TRP A 46 -6.36 16.01 11.11
CA TRP A 46 -5.98 15.07 12.17
C TRP A 46 -7.05 14.88 13.25
N GLY A 47 -7.82 15.90 13.56
CA GLY A 47 -8.88 15.89 14.58
C GLY A 47 -10.25 15.44 14.07
N LEU A 48 -10.37 14.96 12.83
CA LEU A 48 -11.66 14.54 12.27
C LEU A 48 -11.95 13.08 12.63
N ASP A 49 -12.86 12.85 13.57
CA ASP A 49 -13.23 11.51 14.03
C ASP A 49 -13.91 10.69 12.92
N GLU A 50 -14.58 11.35 11.96
CA GLU A 50 -15.23 10.69 10.81
C GLU A 50 -14.25 9.95 9.89
N LEU A 51 -12.95 10.29 9.97
CA LEU A 51 -11.87 9.66 9.20
C LEU A 51 -11.10 8.60 9.99
N ARG A 52 -11.57 8.23 11.20
CA ARG A 52 -10.93 7.29 12.11
C ARG A 52 -11.75 5.99 12.23
N GLY A 53 -11.16 5.06 12.97
CA GLY A 53 -11.79 3.81 13.35
C GLY A 53 -11.49 2.66 12.40
N ILE A 54 -11.74 1.46 12.93
CA ILE A 54 -11.63 0.19 12.21
C ILE A 54 -12.94 -0.56 12.46
N ASP A 55 -13.77 -0.63 11.43
CA ASP A 55 -15.08 -1.27 11.48
C ASP A 55 -15.01 -2.63 10.80
N VAL A 56 -15.54 -3.65 11.45
CA VAL A 56 -15.54 -5.04 10.97
C VAL A 56 -16.95 -5.48 10.64
N THR A 57 -17.18 -5.85 9.40
CA THR A 57 -18.42 -6.48 8.94
C THR A 57 -18.16 -7.94 8.56
N ASP A 58 -19.17 -8.69 8.19
CA ASP A 58 -19.02 -10.08 7.74
C ASP A 58 -18.18 -10.20 6.45
N THR A 59 -18.22 -9.19 5.60
CA THR A 59 -17.59 -9.21 4.26
C THR A 59 -16.33 -8.36 4.13
N HIS A 60 -16.16 -7.34 4.95
CA HIS A 60 -15.06 -6.39 4.85
C HIS A 60 -14.57 -5.92 6.23
N VAL A 61 -13.31 -5.50 6.27
CA VAL A 61 -12.78 -4.63 7.31
C VAL A 61 -12.59 -3.24 6.70
N MET A 62 -13.22 -2.23 7.29
CA MET A 62 -13.11 -0.83 6.88
C MET A 62 -12.19 -0.08 7.82
N LEU A 63 -11.25 0.69 7.25
CA LEU A 63 -10.29 1.50 7.99
C LEU A 63 -10.47 2.95 7.59
N GLY A 64 -10.65 3.83 8.55
CA GLY A 64 -10.63 5.27 8.31
C GLY A 64 -9.26 5.70 7.76
N ALA A 65 -9.22 6.73 6.93
CA ALA A 65 -7.97 7.20 6.32
C ALA A 65 -6.93 7.65 7.35
N LEU A 66 -7.36 8.07 8.54
CA LEU A 66 -6.50 8.46 9.66
C LEU A 66 -6.09 7.29 10.55
N THR A 67 -6.45 6.03 10.21
CA THR A 67 -5.94 4.85 10.93
C THR A 67 -4.41 4.84 10.87
N THR A 68 -3.78 4.85 12.04
CA THR A 68 -2.32 4.87 12.19
C THR A 68 -1.71 3.47 12.04
N TYR A 69 -0.41 3.40 11.80
CA TYR A 69 0.29 2.11 11.75
C TYR A 69 0.25 1.37 13.09
N THR A 70 0.25 2.10 14.21
CA THR A 70 0.10 1.49 15.55
C THR A 70 -1.27 0.83 15.71
N GLU A 71 -2.35 1.50 15.28
CA GLU A 71 -3.70 0.93 15.32
C GLU A 71 -3.81 -0.31 14.42
N VAL A 72 -3.21 -0.29 13.23
CA VAL A 72 -3.15 -1.47 12.34
C VAL A 72 -2.47 -2.65 13.03
N GLN A 73 -1.32 -2.43 13.66
CA GLN A 73 -0.53 -3.49 14.31
C GLN A 73 -1.24 -4.13 15.50
N THR A 74 -2.04 -3.36 16.23
CA THR A 74 -2.67 -3.80 17.49
C THR A 74 -4.07 -4.37 17.32
N HIS A 75 -4.68 -4.21 16.15
CA HIS A 75 -6.05 -4.68 15.90
C HIS A 75 -6.10 -6.19 15.62
N SER A 76 -6.78 -6.96 16.47
CA SER A 76 -6.77 -8.43 16.46
C SER A 76 -7.24 -9.05 15.14
N ILE A 77 -8.29 -8.50 14.51
CA ILE A 77 -8.79 -9.00 13.22
C ILE A 77 -7.75 -8.76 12.11
N LEU A 78 -7.08 -7.61 12.11
CA LEU A 78 -6.03 -7.34 11.12
C LEU A 78 -4.82 -8.27 11.30
N GLN A 79 -4.43 -8.56 12.54
CA GLN A 79 -3.36 -9.53 12.81
C GLN A 79 -3.68 -10.93 12.29
N ASN A 80 -4.93 -11.35 12.41
CA ASN A 80 -5.37 -12.69 12.02
C ASN A 80 -5.66 -12.82 10.53
N GLU A 81 -6.33 -11.83 9.92
CA GLU A 81 -6.82 -11.93 8.55
C GLU A 81 -5.95 -11.17 7.52
N PHE A 82 -5.19 -10.16 7.98
CA PHE A 82 -4.38 -9.30 7.13
C PHE A 82 -2.94 -9.13 7.65
N PRO A 83 -2.23 -10.22 7.99
CA PRO A 83 -0.93 -10.16 8.67
C PRO A 83 0.13 -9.39 7.88
N MET A 84 0.11 -9.40 6.54
CA MET A 84 1.05 -8.63 5.73
C MET A 84 0.90 -7.11 5.93
N LEU A 85 -0.33 -6.62 6.15
CA LEU A 85 -0.54 -5.19 6.43
C LEU A 85 0.00 -4.82 7.82
N CYS A 86 -0.17 -5.68 8.82
CA CYS A 86 0.41 -5.50 10.15
C CYS A 86 1.94 -5.52 10.11
N GLN A 87 2.53 -6.43 9.33
CA GLN A 87 3.98 -6.48 9.15
C GLN A 87 4.50 -5.24 8.44
N ALA A 88 3.84 -4.78 7.36
CA ALA A 88 4.17 -3.54 6.68
C ALA A 88 4.12 -2.33 7.62
N ALA A 89 3.09 -2.24 8.45
CA ALA A 89 2.95 -1.20 9.46
C ALA A 89 4.09 -1.20 10.48
N ASN A 90 4.48 -2.39 10.96
CA ASN A 90 5.59 -2.56 11.90
C ASN A 90 6.96 -2.16 11.32
N GLU A 91 7.15 -2.37 10.01
CA GLU A 91 8.40 -2.03 9.31
C GLU A 91 8.42 -0.60 8.75
N THR A 92 7.32 0.16 8.89
CA THR A 92 7.22 1.55 8.43
C THR A 92 7.76 2.51 9.48
N GLY A 93 8.88 3.16 9.17
CA GLY A 93 9.49 4.15 10.07
C GLY A 93 9.91 3.58 11.43
N GLY A 94 9.91 4.44 12.45
CA GLY A 94 10.06 4.07 13.86
C GLY A 94 8.77 4.34 14.63
N LEU A 95 8.75 4.04 15.93
CA LEU A 95 7.56 4.10 16.77
C LEU A 95 6.84 5.47 16.73
N ALA A 96 7.60 6.57 16.76
CA ALA A 96 7.01 7.92 16.65
C ALA A 96 6.30 8.14 15.29
N ILE A 97 6.86 7.60 14.20
CA ILE A 97 6.23 7.62 12.89
C ILE A 97 5.00 6.72 12.87
N GLN A 98 5.06 5.55 13.46
CA GLN A 98 3.94 4.59 13.50
C GLN A 98 2.74 5.14 14.28
N ASN A 99 2.97 5.93 15.32
CA ASN A 99 1.91 6.58 16.11
C ASN A 99 1.24 7.77 15.39
N ARG A 100 1.84 8.29 14.31
CA ARG A 100 1.34 9.47 13.58
C ARG A 100 1.09 9.23 12.11
N GLY A 101 1.89 8.39 11.46
CA GLY A 101 1.70 8.02 10.06
C GLY A 101 0.38 7.27 9.88
N THR A 102 -0.36 7.61 8.83
CA THR A 102 -1.70 7.06 8.56
C THR A 102 -1.73 6.32 7.24
N LEU A 103 -2.61 5.32 7.12
CA LEU A 103 -2.78 4.57 5.87
C LEU A 103 -3.21 5.48 4.72
N GLY A 104 -4.20 6.35 4.94
CA GLY A 104 -4.65 7.31 3.93
C GLY A 104 -3.52 8.26 3.50
N GLY A 105 -2.75 8.80 4.47
CA GLY A 105 -1.59 9.64 4.19
C GLY A 105 -0.53 8.91 3.36
N ASN A 106 -0.26 7.63 3.65
CA ASN A 106 0.69 6.82 2.89
C ASN A 106 0.23 6.58 1.44
N ILE A 107 -1.06 6.30 1.24
CA ILE A 107 -1.66 6.13 -0.09
C ILE A 107 -1.55 7.43 -0.90
N VAL A 108 -2.02 8.57 -0.36
CA VAL A 108 -2.04 9.84 -1.11
C VAL A 108 -0.66 10.48 -1.25
N ASN A 109 0.32 10.08 -0.42
CA ASN A 109 1.71 10.44 -0.65
C ASN A 109 2.26 9.82 -1.95
N ALA A 110 1.65 8.74 -2.45
CA ALA A 110 1.95 8.10 -3.73
C ALA A 110 3.45 7.82 -3.95
N SER A 111 4.14 7.41 -2.89
CA SER A 111 5.55 7.03 -2.97
C SER A 111 5.68 5.62 -3.57
N PRO A 112 6.50 5.41 -4.62
CA PRO A 112 6.75 4.07 -5.14
C PRO A 112 7.50 3.17 -4.14
N ALA A 113 8.06 3.74 -3.08
CA ALA A 113 8.77 3.03 -2.01
C ALA A 113 7.96 2.92 -0.70
N ALA A 114 6.64 3.17 -0.76
CA ALA A 114 5.76 3.01 0.39
C ALA A 114 5.61 1.53 0.76
N ASP A 115 5.57 1.22 2.05
CA ASP A 115 5.63 -0.15 2.57
C ASP A 115 4.25 -0.84 2.63
N SER A 116 3.16 -0.14 2.98
CA SER A 116 1.82 -0.73 3.07
C SER A 116 1.11 -0.98 1.73
N PRO A 117 1.33 -0.20 0.64
CA PRO A 117 0.64 -0.41 -0.62
C PRO A 117 0.78 -1.80 -1.26
N PRO A 118 1.94 -2.49 -1.23
CA PRO A 118 2.01 -3.85 -1.75
C PRO A 118 1.03 -4.80 -1.06
N ALA A 119 0.90 -4.73 0.27
CA ALA A 119 -0.06 -5.52 1.02
C ALA A 119 -1.51 -5.16 0.67
N LEU A 120 -1.83 -3.86 0.57
CA LEU A 120 -3.16 -3.40 0.17
C LEU A 120 -3.56 -3.89 -1.23
N LEU A 121 -2.62 -3.87 -2.20
CA LEU A 121 -2.87 -4.38 -3.55
C LEU A 121 -3.15 -5.88 -3.56
N VAL A 122 -2.38 -6.65 -2.80
CA VAL A 122 -2.55 -8.12 -2.70
C VAL A 122 -3.85 -8.49 -2.00
N TYR A 123 -4.33 -7.66 -1.08
CA TYR A 123 -5.61 -7.84 -0.42
C TYR A 123 -6.81 -7.31 -1.24
N ASP A 124 -6.58 -6.86 -2.50
CA ASP A 124 -7.61 -6.24 -3.34
C ASP A 124 -8.36 -5.11 -2.62
N ALA A 125 -7.61 -4.27 -1.93
CA ALA A 125 -8.18 -3.12 -1.23
C ALA A 125 -8.95 -2.21 -2.18
N GLU A 126 -10.03 -1.61 -1.67
CA GLU A 126 -10.74 -0.53 -2.31
C GLU A 126 -10.64 0.72 -1.44
N ILE A 127 -10.70 1.88 -2.07
CA ILE A 127 -10.64 3.17 -1.39
C ILE A 127 -11.88 4.00 -1.66
N GLU A 128 -12.33 4.72 -0.65
CA GLU A 128 -13.43 5.67 -0.75
C GLU A 128 -12.88 7.08 -0.92
N LEU A 129 -13.28 7.72 -2.00
CA LEU A 129 -13.06 9.13 -2.26
C LEU A 129 -14.36 9.88 -2.02
N VAL A 130 -14.31 10.95 -1.24
CA VAL A 130 -15.47 11.75 -0.85
C VAL A 130 -15.30 13.20 -1.26
N SER A 131 -16.39 13.82 -1.69
CA SER A 131 -16.51 15.26 -1.98
C SER A 131 -17.85 15.75 -1.48
N THR A 132 -18.16 17.03 -1.64
CA THR A 132 -19.49 17.57 -1.37
C THR A 132 -20.56 16.99 -2.29
N GLY A 133 -20.19 16.48 -3.46
CA GLY A 133 -21.08 15.81 -4.42
C GLY A 133 -21.42 14.36 -4.06
N GLY A 134 -20.80 13.80 -3.00
CA GLY A 134 -21.01 12.42 -2.57
C GLY A 134 -19.73 11.61 -2.43
N SER A 135 -19.87 10.29 -2.39
CA SER A 135 -18.72 9.37 -2.27
C SER A 135 -18.69 8.35 -3.41
N ARG A 136 -17.49 7.84 -3.70
CA ARG A 136 -17.28 6.74 -4.64
C ARG A 136 -16.23 5.77 -4.13
N TRP A 137 -16.50 4.48 -4.30
CA TRP A 137 -15.53 3.42 -4.05
C TRP A 137 -14.84 3.05 -5.36
N ILE A 138 -13.51 2.93 -5.32
CA ILE A 138 -12.72 2.49 -6.46
C ILE A 138 -11.71 1.43 -6.01
N PRO A 139 -11.33 0.48 -6.88
CA PRO A 139 -10.21 -0.42 -6.60
C PRO A 139 -8.94 0.38 -6.34
N TYR A 140 -8.17 -0.03 -5.34
CA TYR A 140 -6.85 0.58 -5.12
C TYR A 140 -5.87 0.28 -6.25
N ASN A 141 -5.99 -0.90 -6.86
CA ASN A 141 -5.23 -1.22 -8.07
C ASN A 141 -5.64 -0.29 -9.22
N GLY A 142 -4.66 0.43 -9.77
CA GLY A 142 -4.89 1.46 -10.79
C GLY A 142 -5.13 2.87 -10.25
N PHE A 143 -5.24 3.06 -8.94
CA PHE A 143 -5.38 4.41 -8.36
C PHE A 143 -4.16 5.30 -8.60
N HIS A 144 -2.95 4.75 -8.46
CA HIS A 144 -1.73 5.44 -8.85
C HIS A 144 -1.46 5.26 -10.33
N THR A 145 -1.37 6.35 -11.09
CA THR A 145 -1.22 6.37 -12.55
C THR A 145 0.20 6.72 -13.01
N GLY A 146 1.07 7.10 -12.08
CA GLY A 146 2.47 7.46 -12.34
C GLY A 146 3.14 8.00 -11.07
N TYR A 147 4.40 8.42 -11.20
CA TYR A 147 5.14 8.96 -10.06
C TYR A 147 4.42 10.19 -9.48
N LYS A 148 3.97 10.08 -8.22
CA LYS A 148 3.19 11.10 -7.51
C LYS A 148 1.88 11.51 -8.23
N LYS A 149 1.34 10.66 -9.11
CA LYS A 149 0.07 10.89 -9.81
C LYS A 149 -0.97 9.85 -9.38
N MET A 150 -2.20 10.29 -9.20
CA MET A 150 -3.31 9.44 -8.73
C MET A 150 -4.67 9.93 -9.25
N LEU A 151 -5.66 9.04 -9.22
CA LEU A 151 -7.04 9.29 -9.66
C LEU A 151 -7.89 9.92 -8.53
N ILE A 152 -7.45 11.07 -8.03
CA ILE A 152 -8.19 11.88 -7.05
C ILE A 152 -8.39 13.28 -7.62
N ALA A 153 -9.61 13.80 -7.53
CA ALA A 153 -9.90 15.17 -7.94
C ALA A 153 -9.42 16.19 -6.87
N PRO A 154 -9.19 17.45 -7.26
CA PRO A 154 -8.70 18.48 -6.34
C PRO A 154 -9.62 18.78 -5.15
N ASP A 155 -10.91 18.47 -5.26
CA ASP A 155 -11.96 18.64 -4.25
C ASP A 155 -12.32 17.33 -3.53
N GLU A 156 -11.65 16.21 -3.88
CA GLU A 156 -11.86 14.92 -3.22
C GLU A 156 -10.87 14.70 -2.06
N LEU A 157 -11.34 13.96 -1.07
CA LEU A 157 -10.55 13.44 0.05
C LEU A 157 -10.66 11.92 0.11
N LEU A 158 -9.54 11.20 0.31
CA LEU A 158 -9.56 9.79 0.67
C LEU A 158 -10.06 9.65 2.10
N ALA A 159 -11.23 9.03 2.27
CA ALA A 159 -11.90 8.92 3.57
C ALA A 159 -11.71 7.55 4.22
N ARG A 160 -11.78 6.47 3.45
CA ARG A 160 -11.71 5.09 3.97
C ARG A 160 -11.00 4.16 3.02
N ILE A 161 -10.50 3.06 3.59
CA ILE A 161 -9.98 1.90 2.87
C ILE A 161 -10.82 0.69 3.32
N ARG A 162 -11.25 -0.17 2.41
CA ARG A 162 -11.88 -1.44 2.78
C ARG A 162 -11.10 -2.64 2.23
N LEU A 163 -11.01 -3.67 3.05
CA LEU A 163 -10.34 -4.93 2.76
C LEU A 163 -11.38 -6.05 2.72
N PRO A 164 -11.55 -6.77 1.59
CA PRO A 164 -12.44 -7.93 1.54
C PRO A 164 -11.95 -9.05 2.47
N ARG A 165 -12.85 -9.63 3.28
CA ARG A 165 -12.55 -10.77 4.18
C ARG A 165 -12.58 -12.09 3.43
N ASN A 166 -11.75 -12.21 2.40
CA ASN A 166 -11.68 -13.36 1.51
C ASN A 166 -10.31 -14.07 1.53
N THR A 167 -9.48 -13.81 2.56
CA THR A 167 -8.09 -14.32 2.65
C THR A 167 -7.96 -15.60 3.46
N ARG A 168 -9.05 -16.11 4.05
CA ARG A 168 -9.03 -17.31 4.89
C ARG A 168 -8.44 -18.51 4.14
N GLY A 169 -7.48 -19.19 4.77
CA GLY A 169 -6.78 -20.35 4.20
C GLY A 169 -5.77 -20.03 3.11
N ALA A 170 -5.42 -18.75 2.92
CA ALA A 170 -4.34 -18.36 2.04
C ALA A 170 -3.00 -18.34 2.80
N SER A 171 -1.91 -18.61 2.09
CA SER A 171 -0.55 -18.34 2.54
C SER A 171 -0.23 -16.86 2.32
N HIS A 172 0.41 -16.22 3.31
CA HIS A 172 0.75 -14.81 3.29
C HIS A 172 2.27 -14.64 3.35
N TYR A 173 2.83 -13.84 2.46
CA TYR A 173 4.26 -13.54 2.44
C TYR A 173 4.48 -12.04 2.25
N TYR A 174 5.23 -11.42 3.17
CA TYR A 174 5.63 -10.03 3.07
C TYR A 174 7.12 -9.90 3.38
N ARG A 175 7.84 -9.14 2.57
CA ARG A 175 9.25 -8.87 2.80
C ARG A 175 9.65 -7.49 2.35
N LYS A 176 10.25 -6.73 3.25
CA LYS A 176 10.90 -5.45 2.98
C LYS A 176 12.42 -5.65 2.95
N VAL A 177 13.07 -5.19 1.90
CA VAL A 177 14.53 -5.15 1.78
C VAL A 177 14.98 -3.70 1.82
N GLY A 178 15.69 -3.33 2.87
CA GLY A 178 16.24 -2.00 3.12
C GLY A 178 17.73 -2.05 3.42
N THR A 179 18.31 -0.92 3.83
CA THR A 179 19.71 -0.84 4.28
C THR A 179 19.90 -1.32 5.71
N ARG A 180 18.82 -1.38 6.50
CA ARG A 180 18.78 -1.81 7.90
C ARG A 180 17.36 -2.31 8.23
N LYS A 181 17.20 -2.99 9.38
CA LYS A 181 15.90 -3.59 9.77
C LYS A 181 14.80 -2.57 10.06
N ALA A 182 15.12 -1.39 10.56
CA ALA A 182 14.16 -0.36 10.91
C ALA A 182 14.55 0.99 10.32
N GLN A 183 13.57 1.89 10.15
CA GLN A 183 13.75 3.27 9.69
C GLN A 183 14.55 3.36 8.37
N ALA A 184 14.32 2.46 7.45
CA ALA A 184 14.93 2.44 6.13
C ALA A 184 13.87 2.61 5.05
N ILE A 185 14.19 3.35 3.99
CA ILE A 185 13.38 3.37 2.77
C ILE A 185 13.62 2.06 2.03
N SER A 186 12.55 1.43 1.54
CA SER A 186 12.62 0.18 0.82
C SER A 186 13.43 0.28 -0.45
N LYS A 187 14.39 -0.65 -0.62
CA LYS A 187 15.04 -0.92 -1.92
C LYS A 187 14.13 -1.79 -2.79
N VAL A 188 13.46 -2.76 -2.17
CA VAL A 188 12.39 -3.57 -2.74
C VAL A 188 11.45 -3.94 -1.59
N CYS A 189 10.14 -3.89 -1.85
CA CYS A 189 9.11 -4.38 -0.95
C CYS A 189 8.23 -5.35 -1.73
N PHE A 190 7.99 -6.54 -1.19
CA PHE A 190 7.25 -7.61 -1.84
C PHE A 190 6.11 -8.08 -0.95
N ALA A 191 4.92 -8.25 -1.53
CA ALA A 191 3.80 -8.91 -0.91
C ALA A 191 3.27 -10.01 -1.82
N GLY A 192 3.01 -11.18 -1.27
CA GLY A 192 2.45 -12.33 -1.97
C GLY A 192 1.38 -13.03 -1.15
N LEU A 193 0.28 -13.40 -1.78
CA LEU A 193 -0.79 -14.20 -1.21
C LEU A 193 -1.08 -15.34 -2.17
N ALA A 194 -1.21 -16.58 -1.68
CA ALA A 194 -1.57 -17.70 -2.52
C ALA A 194 -2.49 -18.70 -1.80
N ARG A 195 -3.28 -19.41 -2.59
CA ARG A 195 -4.00 -20.61 -2.20
C ARG A 195 -3.57 -21.77 -3.08
N ILE A 196 -3.19 -22.87 -2.44
CA ILE A 196 -2.88 -24.12 -3.11
C ILE A 196 -4.08 -25.05 -2.97
N ASP A 197 -4.42 -25.72 -4.06
CA ASP A 197 -5.43 -26.76 -4.11
C ASP A 197 -4.87 -27.96 -4.90
N GLN A 198 -4.84 -29.14 -4.27
CA GLN A 198 -4.26 -30.37 -4.84
C GLN A 198 -2.85 -30.18 -5.44
N GLY A 199 -1.99 -29.42 -4.75
CA GLY A 199 -0.62 -29.15 -5.17
C GLY A 199 -0.48 -28.10 -6.30
N HIS A 200 -1.58 -27.49 -6.74
CA HIS A 200 -1.57 -26.47 -7.79
C HIS A 200 -1.98 -25.10 -7.24
N VAL A 201 -1.42 -24.05 -7.81
CA VAL A 201 -1.75 -22.65 -7.46
C VAL A 201 -3.18 -22.33 -7.93
N LYS A 202 -4.12 -22.30 -7.00
CA LYS A 202 -5.53 -21.96 -7.28
C LYS A 202 -5.75 -20.46 -7.42
N ASP A 203 -5.20 -19.70 -6.49
CA ASP A 203 -5.21 -18.23 -6.49
C ASP A 203 -3.84 -17.71 -6.06
N VAL A 204 -3.37 -16.67 -6.72
CA VAL A 204 -2.14 -16.01 -6.37
C VAL A 204 -2.23 -14.54 -6.69
N ARG A 205 -1.70 -13.70 -5.78
CA ARG A 205 -1.66 -12.25 -5.89
C ARG A 205 -0.29 -11.78 -5.47
N ILE A 206 0.34 -10.95 -6.30
CA ILE A 206 1.71 -10.50 -6.11
C ILE A 206 1.79 -8.99 -6.35
N ALA A 207 2.39 -8.26 -5.42
CA ALA A 207 2.67 -6.85 -5.62
C ALA A 207 4.09 -6.49 -5.15
N VAL A 208 4.75 -5.62 -5.90
CA VAL A 208 6.14 -5.22 -5.64
C VAL A 208 6.29 -3.71 -5.64
N GLY A 209 6.94 -3.18 -4.62
CA GLY A 209 7.27 -1.78 -4.46
C GLY A 209 8.73 -1.47 -4.74
N SER A 210 9.04 -0.21 -5.04
CA SER A 210 10.38 0.32 -5.35
C SER A 210 10.99 -0.23 -6.65
N VAL A 211 10.20 -0.77 -7.55
CA VAL A 211 10.64 -1.40 -8.79
C VAL A 211 10.02 -0.79 -10.07
N ALA A 212 9.25 0.28 -9.91
CA ALA A 212 8.61 1.04 -10.98
C ALA A 212 8.21 2.44 -10.44
N PRO A 213 7.69 3.37 -11.28
CA PRO A 213 7.19 4.66 -10.81
C PRO A 213 6.01 4.58 -9.83
N ILE A 214 5.32 3.44 -9.78
CA ILE A 214 4.25 3.11 -8.83
C ILE A 214 4.51 1.75 -8.20
N ILE A 215 3.72 1.38 -7.19
CA ILE A 215 3.66 -0.01 -6.72
C ILE A 215 2.96 -0.86 -7.78
N VAL A 216 3.57 -1.97 -8.16
CA VAL A 216 3.10 -2.83 -9.27
C VAL A 216 2.36 -4.05 -8.71
N ARG A 217 1.11 -4.27 -9.18
CA ARG A 217 0.44 -5.57 -9.08
C ARG A 217 0.87 -6.41 -10.29
N CYS A 218 1.52 -7.54 -10.05
CA CYS A 218 2.19 -8.34 -11.08
C CYS A 218 1.23 -9.35 -11.74
N VAL A 219 0.25 -8.85 -12.48
CA VAL A 219 -0.88 -9.63 -13.02
C VAL A 219 -0.44 -10.70 -14.02
N GLU A 220 0.57 -10.45 -14.85
CA GLU A 220 1.06 -11.42 -15.83
C GLU A 220 1.87 -12.54 -15.14
N THR A 221 2.60 -12.19 -14.07
CA THR A 221 3.27 -13.17 -13.22
C THR A 221 2.24 -14.06 -12.50
N GLU A 222 1.15 -13.48 -11.98
CA GLU A 222 0.04 -14.22 -11.39
C GLU A 222 -0.60 -15.20 -12.39
N LYS A 223 -0.84 -14.76 -13.63
CA LYS A 223 -1.37 -15.62 -14.71
C LYS A 223 -0.44 -16.77 -15.03
N THR A 224 0.88 -16.53 -15.01
CA THR A 224 1.90 -17.56 -15.26
C THR A 224 1.87 -18.65 -14.19
N LEU A 225 1.50 -18.33 -12.97
CA LEU A 225 1.48 -19.25 -11.83
C LEU A 225 0.16 -20.03 -11.69
N ARG A 226 -0.97 -19.42 -12.03
CA ARG A 226 -2.30 -20.06 -11.83
C ARG A 226 -2.43 -21.38 -12.57
N GLY A 227 -2.97 -22.37 -11.87
CA GLY A 227 -3.21 -23.73 -12.38
C GLY A 227 -1.95 -24.59 -12.49
N ARG A 228 -0.77 -24.09 -12.09
CA ARG A 228 0.48 -24.85 -12.13
C ARG A 228 0.91 -25.31 -10.74
N ALA A 229 1.63 -26.42 -10.70
CA ALA A 229 2.33 -26.82 -9.48
C ALA A 229 3.54 -25.91 -9.26
N CYS A 230 3.84 -25.59 -7.98
CA CYS A 230 5.10 -24.95 -7.64
C CYS A 230 6.26 -25.90 -7.93
N GLY A 231 7.34 -25.36 -8.53
CA GLY A 231 8.53 -26.11 -8.87
C GLY A 231 9.48 -25.28 -9.71
N ALA A 232 10.67 -25.81 -10.02
CA ALA A 232 11.76 -25.07 -10.65
C ALA A 232 11.37 -24.42 -11.99
N GLU A 233 10.66 -25.15 -12.87
CA GLU A 233 10.23 -24.66 -14.19
C GLU A 233 9.22 -23.50 -14.02
N THR A 234 8.20 -23.70 -13.17
CA THR A 234 7.17 -22.69 -12.89
C THR A 234 7.80 -21.43 -12.26
N THR A 235 8.74 -21.60 -11.34
CA THR A 235 9.49 -20.51 -10.71
C THR A 235 10.31 -19.75 -11.75
N GLN A 236 11.00 -20.43 -12.66
CA GLN A 236 11.77 -19.78 -13.72
C GLN A 236 10.86 -18.97 -14.67
N ALA A 237 9.74 -19.55 -15.08
CA ALA A 237 8.75 -18.86 -15.91
C ALA A 237 8.17 -17.61 -15.22
N ALA A 238 7.83 -17.72 -13.94
CA ALA A 238 7.34 -16.60 -13.14
C ALA A 238 8.39 -15.48 -12.96
N ARG A 239 9.66 -15.82 -12.72
CA ARG A 239 10.77 -14.86 -12.67
C ARG A 239 10.94 -14.10 -13.99
N ALA A 240 10.84 -14.81 -15.11
CA ALA A 240 10.91 -14.19 -16.44
C ALA A 240 9.71 -13.26 -16.70
N SER A 241 8.51 -13.63 -16.23
CA SER A 241 7.31 -12.79 -16.31
C SER A 241 7.45 -11.53 -15.45
N LEU A 242 7.84 -11.69 -14.18
CA LEU A 242 8.07 -10.55 -13.26
C LEU A 242 9.04 -9.54 -13.83
N SER A 243 10.12 -10.01 -14.48
CA SER A 243 11.13 -9.12 -15.06
C SER A 243 10.60 -8.23 -16.18
N ARG A 244 9.51 -8.61 -16.84
CA ARG A 244 8.85 -7.81 -17.87
C ARG A 244 7.81 -6.82 -17.32
N GLU A 245 7.31 -7.08 -16.11
CA GLU A 245 6.31 -6.23 -15.47
C GLU A 245 6.90 -5.10 -14.64
N ILE A 246 8.18 -5.21 -14.25
CA ILE A 246 8.86 -4.20 -13.41
C ILE A 246 9.89 -3.43 -14.23
N SER A 247 10.12 -2.17 -13.86
CA SER A 247 11.07 -1.27 -14.50
C SER A 247 11.85 -0.47 -13.44
N PRO A 248 12.70 -1.14 -12.65
CA PRO A 248 13.46 -0.47 -11.60
C PRO A 248 14.48 0.52 -12.18
N ILE A 249 14.79 1.56 -11.41
CA ILE A 249 15.76 2.59 -11.76
C ILE A 249 16.98 2.54 -10.84
N ASP A 250 18.08 3.12 -11.29
CA ASP A 250 19.22 3.47 -10.44
C ASP A 250 18.92 4.74 -9.65
N ASP A 251 19.16 4.71 -8.35
CA ASP A 251 19.12 5.89 -7.49
C ASP A 251 20.16 5.80 -6.37
N ILE A 252 20.24 6.81 -5.51
CA ILE A 252 21.20 6.86 -4.38
C ILE A 252 21.05 5.67 -3.40
N ARG A 253 19.97 4.92 -3.47
CA ARG A 253 19.67 3.81 -2.55
C ARG A 253 20.10 2.46 -3.11
N SER A 254 20.00 2.28 -4.45
CA SER A 254 20.28 0.99 -5.08
C SER A 254 20.29 1.09 -6.62
N THR A 255 20.87 0.08 -7.27
CA THR A 255 20.84 -0.06 -8.73
C THR A 255 19.62 -0.80 -9.22
N ALA A 256 19.20 -0.54 -10.46
CA ALA A 256 18.13 -1.26 -11.15
C ALA A 256 18.39 -2.77 -11.19
N ARG A 257 19.64 -3.16 -11.48
CA ARG A 257 20.07 -4.57 -11.49
C ARG A 257 19.87 -5.25 -10.14
N TYR A 258 20.25 -4.59 -9.04
CA TYR A 258 20.08 -5.14 -7.70
C TYR A 258 18.59 -5.30 -7.36
N ARG A 259 17.76 -4.27 -7.65
CA ARG A 259 16.31 -4.30 -7.37
C ARG A 259 15.63 -5.43 -8.14
N LEU A 260 15.98 -5.60 -9.43
CA LEU A 260 15.48 -6.70 -10.26
C LEU A 260 15.84 -8.07 -9.66
N GLN A 261 17.11 -8.27 -9.33
CA GLN A 261 17.57 -9.53 -8.75
C GLN A 261 16.90 -9.83 -7.41
N VAL A 262 16.75 -8.82 -6.55
CA VAL A 262 16.07 -8.97 -5.25
C VAL A 262 14.60 -9.29 -5.45
N ALA A 263 13.89 -8.62 -6.35
CA ALA A 263 12.47 -8.91 -6.62
C ALA A 263 12.28 -10.36 -7.11
N GLN A 264 13.15 -10.83 -8.00
CA GLN A 264 13.15 -12.23 -8.46
C GLN A 264 13.44 -13.22 -7.34
N ASN A 265 14.37 -12.92 -6.43
CA ASN A 265 14.70 -13.79 -5.31
C ASN A 265 13.53 -13.85 -4.31
N LEU A 266 12.89 -12.71 -4.01
CA LEU A 266 11.72 -12.67 -3.14
C LEU A 266 10.52 -13.43 -3.72
N LEU A 267 10.34 -13.41 -5.05
CA LEU A 267 9.35 -14.26 -5.72
C LEU A 267 9.71 -15.74 -5.53
N THR A 268 10.97 -16.13 -5.69
CA THR A 268 11.41 -17.50 -5.46
C THR A 268 11.20 -17.93 -4.02
N ASP A 269 11.57 -17.09 -3.05
CA ASP A 269 11.36 -17.35 -1.62
C ASP A 269 9.87 -17.52 -1.30
N PHE A 270 9.01 -16.66 -1.86
CA PHE A 270 7.56 -16.80 -1.71
C PHE A 270 7.06 -18.13 -2.26
N LEU A 271 7.44 -18.52 -3.49
CA LEU A 271 7.00 -19.76 -4.10
C LEU A 271 7.50 -20.99 -3.33
N SER A 272 8.71 -20.96 -2.77
CA SER A 272 9.23 -22.04 -1.94
C SER A 272 8.43 -22.27 -0.65
N THR A 273 7.76 -21.24 -0.12
CA THR A 273 6.84 -21.40 1.03
C THR A 273 5.54 -22.12 0.67
N LEU A 274 5.26 -22.32 -0.61
CA LEU A 274 4.04 -22.95 -1.11
C LEU A 274 4.24 -24.43 -1.48
N GLU A 275 5.49 -24.91 -1.49
CA GLU A 275 5.86 -26.30 -1.86
C GLU A 275 5.65 -27.30 -0.70
N THR A 276 5.24 -26.81 0.47
CA THR A 276 4.91 -27.62 1.65
C THR A 276 3.43 -27.90 1.73
#